data_04fe661af24d2af91b55e1523e97b1c3
#
_entry.id   04fe661af24d2af91b55e1523e97b1c3
#
_cell.length_a   1.000
_cell.length_b   1.000
_cell.length_c   1.000
_cell.angle_alpha   90.00
_cell.angle_beta   90.00
_cell.angle_gamma   90.00
#
_symmetry.space_group_name_H-M   'P 1'
#
loop_
_entity.id
_entity.type
_entity.pdbx_description
1 polymer ?
#
loop_
_entity_poly.entity_id
_entity_poly.type
_entity_poly.pdbx_seq_one_letter_code
_entity_poly.pdbx_strand_id
1 'polypeptide(L)'
;MRFRPATLLASLLFAAAAGPTLAQTSVPSASSATSTRLDPTARAAIVAQLATELRSRYIYPDVGEKGAAAITAAAASGAYDRLTDLPSFARRLTDDLRGVLHDKHLAVFGETNRPAISVASIPGGEAGIVRADRLAGGIAYLEIAGFSNPWSFKPALDRAMAGLKGSRAVILDMRGNHGGDPASVSYLVSHFVPAGKRIEINRIVWRKAGTRDLTRKPFFSERTPVSFAGLPVYVLIGGHTFSGGEELAYDIQTLKLGTLVGETTGGGANPGQSFPIGHGVMAFIPTGRAESPVTGSNWEGRGVQPDIAVPDADALATALRRLGQSPAAATISPVSVFTQRAVPLRGSEAMLRRLLAGRAAPEPDYTLLAADTGEPGRAAFAATHRRLQPLGDPQAIHFRRPDGFGFDEFTLVYPDQTLLVAIELDPSGKFRGLIGPDKVSP
;
A
#
# COMPACT_ATOMS: atom_id res chain seq x y z
N MET A 1 -31.76 -62.71 1.32
CA MET A 1 -30.64 -63.62 1.52
C MET A 1 -29.46 -62.83 2.06
N ARG A 2 -29.11 -63.02 3.34
CA ARG A 2 -28.05 -62.35 4.10
C ARG A 2 -26.73 -63.02 3.81
N PHE A 3 -25.64 -62.26 3.60
CA PHE A 3 -24.28 -62.69 3.99
C PHE A 3 -23.41 -61.49 4.34
N ARG A 4 -22.99 -61.45 5.61
CA ARG A 4 -21.78 -60.77 6.10
C ARG A 4 -20.64 -61.79 6.12
N PRO A 5 -19.39 -61.40 5.98
CA PRO A 5 -18.37 -61.77 6.94
C PRO A 5 -17.45 -60.60 7.34
N ALA A 6 -17.22 -60.43 8.57
CA ALA A 6 -16.19 -61.04 9.48
C ALA A 6 -14.82 -60.33 9.34
N THR A 7 -14.50 -59.66 10.40
CA THR A 7 -13.28 -58.99 10.85
C THR A 7 -12.09 -59.97 10.95
N LEU A 8 -10.88 -59.52 10.56
CA LEU A 8 -9.62 -60.09 11.04
C LEU A 8 -8.69 -58.96 11.49
N LEU A 9 -8.46 -58.89 12.81
CA LEU A 9 -7.40 -58.15 13.48
C LEU A 9 -6.08 -58.94 13.29
N ALA A 10 -5.03 -58.28 12.79
CA ALA A 10 -3.66 -58.76 12.90
C ALA A 10 -2.84 -57.77 13.72
N SER A 11 -2.54 -58.13 14.94
CA SER A 11 -1.62 -57.42 15.85
C SER A 11 -0.18 -57.78 15.42
N LEU A 12 0.62 -56.76 15.09
CA LEU A 12 2.08 -56.86 14.98
C LEU A 12 2.73 -56.04 16.06
N LEU A 13 3.30 -56.75 17.04
CA LEU A 13 4.25 -56.21 18.02
C LEU A 13 5.55 -55.86 17.27
N PHE A 14 6.01 -54.60 17.40
CA PHE A 14 7.39 -54.24 17.11
C PHE A 14 8.10 -53.82 18.38
N ALA A 15 9.19 -54.54 18.66
CA ALA A 15 10.07 -54.33 19.79
C ALA A 15 10.78 -52.99 19.73
N ALA A 16 10.79 -52.25 20.82
CA ALA A 16 11.55 -51.03 21.01
C ALA A 16 13.04 -51.35 21.14
N ALA A 17 13.85 -50.90 20.16
CA ALA A 17 15.30 -50.76 20.31
C ALA A 17 15.62 -49.36 20.79
N ALA A 18 16.19 -49.23 21.97
CA ALA A 18 16.71 -48.00 22.53
C ALA A 18 17.96 -47.55 21.75
N GLY A 19 17.85 -46.45 21.02
CA GLY A 19 18.97 -45.72 20.42
C GLY A 19 19.38 -44.53 21.31
N PRO A 20 20.63 -44.01 21.22
CA PRO A 20 21.16 -43.09 22.18
C PRO A 20 20.52 -41.69 22.08
N THR A 21 20.19 -41.13 23.21
CA THR A 21 19.69 -39.76 23.42
C THR A 21 20.71 -38.75 22.93
N LEU A 22 20.43 -38.12 21.78
CA LEU A 22 21.14 -36.93 21.38
C LEU A 22 20.66 -35.76 22.23
N ALA A 23 21.59 -35.16 22.94
CA ALA A 23 21.37 -33.95 23.71
C ALA A 23 20.84 -32.85 22.78
N GLN A 24 19.63 -32.37 23.03
CA GLN A 24 19.10 -31.17 22.42
C GLN A 24 19.93 -29.99 22.91
N THR A 25 20.85 -29.52 22.08
CA THR A 25 21.41 -28.17 22.20
C THR A 25 20.28 -27.20 21.94
N SER A 26 19.86 -26.49 22.99
CA SER A 26 18.96 -25.36 22.91
C SER A 26 19.54 -24.31 21.98
N VAL A 27 18.91 -24.14 20.81
CA VAL A 27 19.15 -23.00 19.93
C VAL A 27 18.73 -21.76 20.74
N PRO A 28 19.60 -20.76 20.92
CA PRO A 28 19.18 -19.53 21.58
C PRO A 28 18.08 -18.89 20.76
N SER A 29 16.92 -18.71 21.37
CA SER A 29 15.80 -17.94 20.83
C SER A 29 16.30 -16.63 20.25
N ALA A 30 15.85 -16.34 19.05
CA ALA A 30 16.07 -15.06 18.36
C ALA A 30 15.86 -13.92 19.35
N SER A 31 16.81 -13.01 19.35
CA SER A 31 16.81 -11.75 20.08
C SER A 31 15.41 -11.14 20.08
N SER A 32 14.77 -11.14 21.24
CA SER A 32 13.56 -10.37 21.49
C SER A 32 13.86 -8.91 21.19
N ALA A 33 13.27 -8.36 20.15
CA ALA A 33 13.18 -6.92 19.98
C ALA A 33 12.74 -6.35 21.32
N THR A 34 13.55 -5.52 21.94
CA THR A 34 13.29 -4.93 23.25
C THR A 34 12.00 -4.13 23.12
N SER A 35 10.90 -4.73 23.57
CA SER A 35 9.61 -4.03 23.65
C SER A 35 9.82 -2.85 24.57
N THR A 36 9.88 -1.66 24.03
CA THR A 36 10.01 -0.43 24.81
C THR A 36 8.79 -0.34 25.71
N ARG A 37 8.98 -0.61 26.99
CA ARG A 37 7.92 -0.51 27.98
C ARG A 37 7.56 0.95 28.16
N LEU A 38 6.29 1.30 27.87
CA LEU A 38 5.77 2.64 28.04
C LEU A 38 5.48 2.89 29.53
N ASP A 39 6.16 3.87 30.12
CA ASP A 39 5.81 4.36 31.43
C ASP A 39 4.57 5.30 31.37
N PRO A 40 3.96 5.66 32.53
CA PRO A 40 2.80 6.53 32.57
C PRO A 40 3.04 7.92 31.94
N THR A 41 4.24 8.48 32.12
CA THR A 41 4.61 9.80 31.58
C THR A 41 4.68 9.77 30.06
N ALA A 42 5.29 8.73 29.47
CA ALA A 42 5.35 8.53 28.04
C ALA A 42 3.94 8.38 27.44
N ARG A 43 3.05 7.58 28.06
CA ARG A 43 1.67 7.44 27.59
C ARG A 43 0.91 8.76 27.59
N ALA A 44 1.03 9.52 28.69
CA ALA A 44 0.39 10.84 28.79
C ALA A 44 0.91 11.81 27.72
N ALA A 45 2.22 11.84 27.48
CA ALA A 45 2.84 12.68 26.47
C ALA A 45 2.38 12.31 25.05
N ILE A 46 2.30 11.00 24.70
CA ILE A 46 1.81 10.53 23.42
C ILE A 46 0.35 10.94 23.19
N VAL A 47 -0.54 10.75 24.19
CA VAL A 47 -1.96 11.17 24.09
C VAL A 47 -2.08 12.68 23.90
N ALA A 48 -1.33 13.47 24.64
CA ALA A 48 -1.36 14.93 24.54
C ALA A 48 -0.89 15.41 23.16
N GLN A 49 0.20 14.85 22.64
CA GLN A 49 0.71 15.17 21.31
C GLN A 49 -0.27 14.74 20.22
N LEU A 50 -0.81 13.52 20.29
CA LEU A 50 -1.81 13.02 19.34
C LEU A 50 -3.07 13.91 19.33
N ALA A 51 -3.56 14.33 20.50
CA ALA A 51 -4.69 15.25 20.60
C ALA A 51 -4.38 16.60 19.95
N THR A 52 -3.15 17.12 20.12
CA THR A 52 -2.68 18.35 19.48
C THR A 52 -2.65 18.22 17.97
N GLU A 53 -2.11 17.14 17.44
CA GLU A 53 -2.02 16.88 16.00
C GLU A 53 -3.42 16.70 15.37
N LEU A 54 -4.35 16.01 16.04
CA LEU A 54 -5.74 15.87 15.58
C LEU A 54 -6.44 17.24 15.47
N ARG A 55 -6.34 18.10 16.47
CA ARG A 55 -6.90 19.46 16.45
C ARG A 55 -6.33 20.29 15.31
N SER A 56 -5.01 20.23 15.16
CA SER A 56 -4.30 21.04 14.18
C SER A 56 -4.53 20.60 12.75
N ARG A 57 -4.60 19.27 12.47
CA ARG A 57 -4.40 18.73 11.14
C ARG A 57 -5.56 17.94 10.56
N TYR A 58 -6.41 17.32 11.40
CA TYR A 58 -7.49 16.47 10.86
C TYR A 58 -8.39 17.27 9.92
N ILE A 59 -8.71 16.71 8.75
CA ILE A 59 -9.38 17.44 7.65
C ILE A 59 -10.69 18.13 8.07
N TYR A 60 -11.41 17.56 9.02
CA TYR A 60 -12.63 18.15 9.60
C TYR A 60 -12.34 18.64 11.03
N PRO A 61 -12.11 19.95 11.25
CA PRO A 61 -11.66 20.48 12.55
C PRO A 61 -12.51 20.06 13.74
N ASP A 62 -13.84 20.12 13.58
CA ASP A 62 -14.76 19.83 14.67
C ASP A 62 -14.81 18.31 14.99
N VAL A 63 -14.55 17.46 14.00
CA VAL A 63 -14.41 16.01 14.19
C VAL A 63 -13.06 15.69 14.83
N GLY A 64 -11.99 16.36 14.40
CA GLY A 64 -10.67 16.24 15.02
C GLY A 64 -10.67 16.64 16.51
N GLU A 65 -11.41 17.70 16.88
CA GLU A 65 -11.62 18.09 18.27
C GLU A 65 -12.34 17.00 19.08
N LYS A 66 -13.40 16.37 18.51
CA LYS A 66 -14.10 15.25 19.16
C LYS A 66 -13.17 14.08 19.43
N GLY A 67 -12.33 13.70 18.47
CA GLY A 67 -11.34 12.64 18.63
C GLY A 67 -10.31 12.97 19.72
N ALA A 68 -9.77 14.19 19.69
CA ALA A 68 -8.82 14.68 20.68
C ALA A 68 -9.42 14.68 22.10
N ALA A 69 -10.64 15.16 22.25
CA ALA A 69 -11.35 15.16 23.55
C ALA A 69 -11.60 13.73 24.05
N ALA A 70 -12.00 12.81 23.16
CA ALA A 70 -12.28 11.41 23.52
C ALA A 70 -11.05 10.71 24.08
N ILE A 71 -9.88 10.76 23.40
CA ILE A 71 -8.67 10.10 23.90
C ILE A 71 -8.13 10.77 25.16
N THR A 72 -8.29 12.10 25.31
CA THR A 72 -7.90 12.82 26.52
C THR A 72 -8.76 12.38 27.73
N ALA A 73 -10.08 12.28 27.53
CA ALA A 73 -10.99 11.79 28.57
C ALA A 73 -10.72 10.31 28.93
N ALA A 74 -10.45 9.47 27.94
CA ALA A 74 -10.08 8.07 28.17
C ALA A 74 -8.78 7.94 28.98
N ALA A 75 -7.77 8.77 28.69
CA ALA A 75 -6.54 8.81 29.47
C ALA A 75 -6.80 9.28 30.92
N ALA A 76 -7.60 10.34 31.11
CA ALA A 76 -7.94 10.84 32.42
C ALA A 76 -8.74 9.84 33.28
N SER A 77 -9.51 8.94 32.65
CA SER A 77 -10.25 7.86 33.34
C SER A 77 -9.40 6.62 33.63
N GLY A 78 -8.10 6.62 33.26
CA GLY A 78 -7.22 5.47 33.46
C GLY A 78 -7.40 4.35 32.42
N ALA A 79 -8.12 4.58 31.32
CA ALA A 79 -8.41 3.56 30.30
C ALA A 79 -7.14 2.95 29.66
N TYR A 80 -6.02 3.66 29.73
CA TYR A 80 -4.73 3.25 29.15
C TYR A 80 -3.69 2.80 30.17
N ASP A 81 -3.98 2.83 31.48
CA ASP A 81 -2.97 2.62 32.52
C ASP A 81 -2.32 1.26 32.48
N ARG A 82 -3.07 0.23 32.08
CA ARG A 82 -2.60 -1.15 32.02
C ARG A 82 -1.87 -1.49 30.71
N LEU A 83 -1.85 -0.57 29.74
CA LEU A 83 -1.21 -0.78 28.44
C LEU A 83 0.26 -0.35 28.52
N THR A 84 1.13 -1.28 28.83
CA THR A 84 2.56 -1.02 29.05
C THR A 84 3.43 -1.35 27.83
N ASP A 85 2.89 -2.02 26.82
CA ASP A 85 3.58 -2.29 25.56
C ASP A 85 3.05 -1.38 24.44
N LEU A 86 3.96 -0.91 23.59
CA LEU A 86 3.66 0.01 22.52
C LEU A 86 2.62 -0.53 21.51
N PRO A 87 2.70 -1.79 21.03
CA PRO A 87 1.73 -2.30 20.05
C PRO A 87 0.29 -2.31 20.59
N SER A 88 0.07 -2.75 21.81
CA SER A 88 -1.27 -2.76 22.43
C SER A 88 -1.81 -1.35 22.67
N PHE A 89 -0.94 -0.44 23.10
CA PHE A 89 -1.32 0.97 23.31
C PHE A 89 -1.68 1.67 22.01
N ALA A 90 -0.86 1.52 20.97
CA ALA A 90 -1.11 2.13 19.66
C ALA A 90 -2.39 1.58 19.01
N ARG A 91 -2.63 0.27 19.10
CA ARG A 91 -3.87 -0.36 18.64
C ARG A 91 -5.08 0.21 19.35
N ARG A 92 -5.04 0.29 20.66
CA ARG A 92 -6.15 0.81 21.46
C ARG A 92 -6.46 2.27 21.10
N LEU A 93 -5.46 3.15 20.94
CA LEU A 93 -5.66 4.52 20.46
C LEU A 93 -6.28 4.55 19.07
N THR A 94 -5.85 3.66 18.18
CA THR A 94 -6.43 3.53 16.83
C THR A 94 -7.90 3.17 16.89
N ASP A 95 -8.25 2.15 17.68
CA ASP A 95 -9.62 1.64 17.80
C ASP A 95 -10.55 2.70 18.43
N ASP A 96 -10.11 3.35 19.50
CA ASP A 96 -10.88 4.42 20.16
C ASP A 96 -11.13 5.58 19.19
N LEU A 97 -10.12 6.02 18.45
CA LEU A 97 -10.27 7.10 17.47
C LEU A 97 -11.14 6.70 16.29
N ARG A 98 -10.97 5.51 15.71
CA ARG A 98 -11.83 5.01 14.64
C ARG A 98 -13.28 4.88 15.07
N GLY A 99 -13.53 4.49 16.33
CA GLY A 99 -14.87 4.45 16.91
C GLY A 99 -15.56 5.81 16.98
N VAL A 100 -14.80 6.90 17.16
CA VAL A 100 -15.32 8.27 17.26
C VAL A 100 -15.34 9.00 15.91
N LEU A 101 -14.29 8.83 15.11
CA LEU A 101 -14.09 9.57 13.86
C LEU A 101 -14.70 8.86 12.65
N HIS A 102 -14.91 7.55 12.74
CA HIS A 102 -15.35 6.67 11.65
C HIS A 102 -14.46 6.73 10.41
N ASP A 103 -13.18 7.03 10.59
CA ASP A 103 -12.18 7.18 9.53
C ASP A 103 -11.19 6.02 9.57
N LYS A 104 -11.23 5.17 8.54
CA LYS A 104 -10.40 3.95 8.45
C LYS A 104 -8.95 4.24 8.12
N HIS A 105 -8.62 5.42 7.59
CA HIS A 105 -7.23 5.80 7.33
C HIS A 105 -6.45 6.12 8.60
N LEU A 106 -7.13 6.63 9.64
CA LEU A 106 -6.46 6.97 10.89
C LEU A 106 -5.84 5.74 11.54
N ALA A 107 -4.56 5.82 11.91
CA ALA A 107 -3.83 4.75 12.57
C ALA A 107 -2.72 5.31 13.46
N VAL A 108 -2.49 4.67 14.60
CA VAL A 108 -1.34 4.91 15.50
C VAL A 108 -0.46 3.66 15.49
N PHE A 109 0.85 3.82 15.36
CA PHE A 109 1.79 2.70 15.22
C PHE A 109 3.19 3.09 15.72
N GLY A 110 4.01 2.10 16.06
CA GLY A 110 5.42 2.32 16.36
C GLY A 110 6.20 2.70 15.10
N GLU A 111 7.20 3.54 15.22
CA GLU A 111 8.05 3.97 14.09
C GLU A 111 8.68 2.78 13.36
N THR A 112 9.08 1.73 14.12
CA THR A 112 9.62 0.47 13.58
C THR A 112 8.54 -0.51 13.11
N ASN A 113 7.30 -0.34 13.58
CA ASN A 113 6.13 -1.15 13.24
C ASN A 113 5.14 -0.35 12.38
N ARG A 114 5.64 0.48 11.50
CA ARG A 114 4.79 1.09 10.49
C ARG A 114 3.91 -0.04 9.95
N PRO A 115 2.55 0.09 9.97
CA PRO A 115 1.74 -0.86 9.25
C PRO A 115 2.37 -0.89 7.86
N ALA A 116 3.10 -1.94 7.59
CA ALA A 116 3.36 -2.23 6.24
C ALA A 116 1.95 -2.20 5.63
N ILE A 117 1.64 -1.20 4.83
CA ILE A 117 0.98 -1.55 3.60
C ILE A 117 1.99 -2.56 3.06
N SER A 118 1.84 -3.79 3.54
CA SER A 118 2.64 -4.91 3.11
C SER A 118 2.18 -5.14 1.70
N VAL A 119 2.72 -4.37 0.81
CA VAL A 119 2.90 -4.84 -0.53
C VAL A 119 4.08 -5.79 -0.37
N ALA A 120 3.79 -6.87 0.39
CA ALA A 120 4.54 -8.08 0.24
C ALA A 120 4.79 -8.18 -1.26
N SER A 121 6.06 -8.19 -1.64
CA SER A 121 6.51 -8.25 -3.01
C SER A 121 5.49 -9.04 -3.82
N ILE A 122 4.67 -8.34 -4.61
CA ILE A 122 3.71 -9.00 -5.50
C ILE A 122 4.60 -9.70 -6.52
N PRO A 123 4.70 -11.03 -6.50
CA PRO A 123 5.58 -11.73 -7.42
C PRO A 123 5.16 -11.37 -8.86
N GLY A 124 6.09 -10.85 -9.64
CA GLY A 124 5.83 -10.44 -11.03
C GLY A 124 5.22 -9.05 -11.19
N GLY A 125 4.89 -8.30 -10.11
CA GLY A 125 4.35 -6.96 -10.18
C GLY A 125 5.41 -5.85 -10.26
N GLU A 126 5.07 -4.70 -10.84
CA GLU A 126 5.90 -3.49 -10.86
C GLU A 126 5.02 -2.26 -10.68
N ALA A 127 5.39 -1.38 -9.77
CA ALA A 127 4.72 -0.10 -9.53
C ALA A 127 3.21 -0.22 -9.26
N GLY A 128 2.76 -1.31 -8.64
CA GLY A 128 1.36 -1.61 -8.34
C GLY A 128 0.66 -2.45 -9.41
N ILE A 129 1.21 -2.60 -10.61
CA ILE A 129 0.66 -3.46 -11.65
C ILE A 129 1.06 -4.90 -11.36
N VAL A 130 0.08 -5.78 -11.14
CA VAL A 130 0.29 -7.19 -10.85
C VAL A 130 0.45 -7.97 -12.16
N ARG A 131 -0.47 -7.75 -13.09
CA ARG A 131 -0.46 -8.40 -14.41
C ARG A 131 -1.26 -7.62 -15.43
N ALA A 132 -0.92 -7.78 -16.69
CA ALA A 132 -1.72 -7.36 -17.82
C ALA A 132 -1.75 -8.52 -18.84
N ASP A 133 -2.96 -8.96 -19.18
CA ASP A 133 -3.18 -10.13 -20.02
C ASP A 133 -4.15 -9.83 -21.15
N ARG A 134 -3.96 -10.51 -22.27
CA ARG A 134 -4.99 -10.66 -23.29
C ARG A 134 -5.76 -11.95 -23.03
N LEU A 135 -7.03 -11.81 -22.66
CA LEU A 135 -7.92 -12.93 -22.51
C LEU A 135 -8.54 -13.31 -23.87
N ALA A 136 -9.10 -14.53 -23.93
CA ALA A 136 -9.87 -14.97 -25.09
C ALA A 136 -10.97 -13.96 -25.45
N GLY A 137 -11.29 -13.88 -26.74
CA GLY A 137 -12.27 -12.92 -27.27
C GLY A 137 -11.78 -11.48 -27.34
N GLY A 138 -10.46 -11.23 -27.28
CA GLY A 138 -9.87 -9.91 -27.43
C GLY A 138 -10.14 -8.96 -26.27
N ILE A 139 -10.17 -9.48 -25.04
CA ILE A 139 -10.41 -8.71 -23.82
C ILE A 139 -9.06 -8.38 -23.17
N ALA A 140 -8.83 -7.10 -22.87
CA ALA A 140 -7.76 -6.64 -21.98
C ALA A 140 -8.13 -6.92 -20.53
N TYR A 141 -7.23 -7.54 -19.78
CA TYR A 141 -7.34 -7.68 -18.33
C TYR A 141 -6.12 -7.02 -17.68
N LEU A 142 -6.36 -6.12 -16.74
CA LEU A 142 -5.33 -5.40 -16.00
C LEU A 142 -5.65 -5.50 -14.51
N GLU A 143 -4.75 -6.11 -13.74
CA GLU A 143 -4.85 -6.23 -12.29
C GLU A 143 -3.86 -5.27 -11.63
N ILE A 144 -4.37 -4.44 -10.73
CA ILE A 144 -3.59 -3.41 -10.03
C ILE A 144 -3.84 -3.53 -8.53
N ALA A 145 -2.78 -3.77 -7.75
CA ALA A 145 -2.83 -3.87 -6.29
C ALA A 145 -2.62 -2.52 -5.58
N GLY A 146 -2.10 -1.52 -6.28
CA GLY A 146 -1.87 -0.19 -5.74
C GLY A 146 -1.40 0.82 -6.79
N PHE A 147 -1.38 2.08 -6.42
CA PHE A 147 -0.94 3.17 -7.29
C PHE A 147 0.34 3.79 -6.73
N SER A 148 1.48 3.42 -7.29
CA SER A 148 2.77 4.02 -6.97
C SER A 148 2.82 5.48 -7.41
N ASN A 149 3.88 6.17 -7.03
CA ASN A 149 4.15 7.52 -7.53
C ASN A 149 4.12 7.58 -9.06
N PRO A 150 3.67 8.69 -9.66
CA PRO A 150 3.47 8.79 -11.10
C PRO A 150 4.72 8.49 -11.94
N TRP A 151 5.91 8.81 -11.44
CA TRP A 151 7.16 8.55 -12.17
C TRP A 151 7.54 7.06 -12.27
N SER A 152 7.06 6.22 -11.34
CA SER A 152 7.20 4.76 -11.42
C SER A 152 6.01 4.14 -12.15
N PHE A 153 4.80 4.59 -11.82
CA PHE A 153 3.55 4.02 -12.31
C PHE A 153 3.32 4.26 -13.81
N LYS A 154 3.46 5.53 -14.26
CA LYS A 154 3.15 5.88 -15.66
C LYS A 154 3.95 5.06 -16.68
N PRO A 155 5.30 4.94 -16.57
CA PRO A 155 6.06 4.13 -17.52
C PRO A 155 5.70 2.65 -17.49
N ALA A 156 5.41 2.10 -16.31
CA ALA A 156 4.97 0.70 -16.17
C ALA A 156 3.59 0.49 -16.80
N LEU A 157 2.65 1.41 -16.53
CA LEU A 157 1.31 1.38 -17.12
C LEU A 157 1.35 1.52 -18.64
N ASP A 158 2.16 2.43 -19.18
CA ASP A 158 2.29 2.62 -20.63
C ASP A 158 2.77 1.35 -21.34
N ARG A 159 3.72 0.61 -20.73
CA ARG A 159 4.14 -0.70 -21.27
C ARG A 159 3.01 -1.71 -21.25
N ALA A 160 2.27 -1.81 -20.13
CA ALA A 160 1.13 -2.72 -20.00
C ALA A 160 0.03 -2.37 -21.03
N MET A 161 -0.35 -1.11 -21.13
CA MET A 161 -1.39 -0.64 -22.04
C MET A 161 -0.99 -0.78 -23.51
N ALA A 162 0.29 -0.59 -23.85
CA ALA A 162 0.79 -0.86 -25.20
C ALA A 162 0.61 -2.32 -25.59
N GLY A 163 0.90 -3.24 -24.66
CA GLY A 163 0.67 -4.68 -24.84
C GLY A 163 -0.81 -5.02 -25.00
N LEU A 164 -1.73 -4.25 -24.42
CA LEU A 164 -3.18 -4.45 -24.50
C LEU A 164 -3.85 -3.75 -25.68
N LYS A 165 -3.11 -2.95 -26.46
CA LYS A 165 -3.64 -2.20 -27.62
C LYS A 165 -4.35 -3.13 -28.61
N GLY A 166 -5.52 -2.71 -29.11
CA GLY A 166 -6.34 -3.47 -30.05
C GLY A 166 -7.33 -4.44 -29.42
N SER A 167 -7.43 -4.46 -28.08
CA SER A 167 -8.50 -5.14 -27.37
C SER A 167 -9.85 -4.47 -27.65
N ARG A 168 -10.95 -5.25 -27.60
CA ARG A 168 -12.32 -4.75 -27.83
C ARG A 168 -13.07 -4.37 -26.55
N ALA A 169 -12.55 -4.73 -25.40
CA ALA A 169 -13.07 -4.42 -24.07
C ALA A 169 -11.94 -4.45 -23.05
N VAL A 170 -12.15 -3.82 -21.90
CA VAL A 170 -11.18 -3.77 -20.80
C VAL A 170 -11.82 -4.23 -19.50
N ILE A 171 -11.13 -5.08 -18.75
CA ILE A 171 -11.45 -5.43 -17.37
C ILE A 171 -10.30 -4.91 -16.49
N LEU A 172 -10.64 -4.01 -15.55
CA LEU A 172 -9.73 -3.52 -14.51
C LEU A 172 -10.04 -4.27 -13.21
N ASP A 173 -9.09 -5.03 -12.69
CA ASP A 173 -9.28 -5.75 -11.42
C ASP A 173 -8.68 -4.96 -10.25
N MET A 174 -9.57 -4.37 -9.47
CA MET A 174 -9.24 -3.55 -8.29
C MET A 174 -9.58 -4.27 -6.97
N ARG A 175 -10.02 -5.54 -6.99
CA ARG A 175 -10.48 -6.25 -5.78
C ARG A 175 -9.41 -6.30 -4.69
N GLY A 176 -8.14 -6.42 -5.05
CA GLY A 176 -6.98 -6.39 -4.14
C GLY A 176 -6.27 -5.03 -4.07
N ASN A 177 -6.88 -3.95 -4.55
CA ASN A 177 -6.23 -2.65 -4.60
C ASN A 177 -6.38 -1.89 -3.28
N HIS A 178 -5.25 -1.55 -2.66
CA HIS A 178 -5.20 -0.83 -1.38
C HIS A 178 -5.01 0.69 -1.51
N GLY A 179 -5.03 1.23 -2.73
CA GLY A 179 -4.93 2.66 -3.00
C GLY A 179 -3.54 3.12 -3.45
N GLY A 180 -3.24 4.40 -3.24
CA GLY A 180 -1.98 5.03 -3.61
C GLY A 180 -2.14 6.46 -4.14
N ASP A 181 -1.28 6.86 -5.07
CA ASP A 181 -1.17 8.25 -5.53
C ASP A 181 -2.32 8.67 -6.47
N PRO A 182 -3.05 9.76 -6.17
CA PRO A 182 -4.17 10.24 -6.98
C PRO A 182 -3.80 10.63 -8.41
N ALA A 183 -2.56 11.10 -8.65
CA ALA A 183 -2.12 11.44 -10.01
C ALA A 183 -1.92 10.17 -10.85
N SER A 184 -1.52 9.06 -10.25
CA SER A 184 -1.44 7.75 -10.90
C SER A 184 -2.82 7.19 -11.20
N VAL A 185 -3.79 7.36 -10.28
CA VAL A 185 -5.21 7.03 -10.53
C VAL A 185 -5.72 7.82 -11.73
N SER A 186 -5.59 9.14 -11.71
CA SER A 186 -6.06 10.01 -12.78
C SER A 186 -5.38 9.71 -14.13
N TYR A 187 -4.12 9.29 -14.11
CA TYR A 187 -3.42 8.86 -15.33
C TYR A 187 -4.02 7.57 -15.91
N LEU A 188 -4.36 6.59 -15.09
CA LEU A 188 -5.06 5.38 -15.56
C LEU A 188 -6.44 5.73 -16.13
N VAL A 189 -7.23 6.55 -15.44
CA VAL A 189 -8.54 7.03 -15.94
C VAL A 189 -8.40 7.72 -17.29
N SER A 190 -7.29 8.43 -17.52
CA SER A 190 -7.05 9.18 -18.79
C SER A 190 -7.05 8.29 -20.03
N HIS A 191 -6.72 7.00 -19.89
CA HIS A 191 -6.78 6.04 -21.02
C HIS A 191 -8.22 5.79 -21.53
N PHE A 192 -9.24 6.13 -20.73
CA PHE A 192 -10.65 5.92 -21.05
C PHE A 192 -11.37 7.24 -21.42
N VAL A 193 -10.73 8.37 -21.20
CA VAL A 193 -11.25 9.69 -21.60
C VAL A 193 -11.06 9.89 -23.11
N PRO A 194 -12.08 10.42 -23.84
CA PRO A 194 -11.92 10.70 -25.26
C PRO A 194 -10.72 11.58 -25.56
N ALA A 195 -9.96 11.21 -26.59
CA ALA A 195 -8.75 11.93 -26.99
C ALA A 195 -9.04 13.41 -27.26
N GLY A 196 -8.12 14.27 -26.82
CA GLY A 196 -8.23 15.72 -26.97
C GLY A 196 -9.11 16.42 -25.93
N LYS A 197 -9.84 15.70 -25.11
CA LYS A 197 -10.57 16.28 -23.98
C LYS A 197 -9.68 16.33 -22.75
N ARG A 198 -9.64 17.51 -22.11
CA ARG A 198 -9.04 17.68 -20.78
C ARG A 198 -10.16 17.92 -19.78
N ILE A 199 -10.43 16.91 -18.95
CA ILE A 199 -11.47 16.98 -17.93
C ILE A 199 -10.82 16.90 -16.54
N GLU A 200 -11.43 17.52 -15.55
CA GLU A 200 -11.09 17.31 -14.16
C GLU A 200 -11.69 15.96 -13.73
N ILE A 201 -10.82 15.03 -13.30
CA ILE A 201 -11.22 13.68 -12.90
C ILE A 201 -11.59 13.69 -11.43
N ASN A 202 -10.70 14.19 -10.59
CA ASN A 202 -10.86 14.27 -9.15
C ASN A 202 -10.11 15.48 -8.60
N ARG A 203 -10.31 15.83 -7.34
CA ARG A 203 -9.49 16.78 -6.59
C ARG A 203 -9.32 16.33 -5.16
N ILE A 204 -8.18 16.68 -4.58
CA ILE A 204 -7.94 16.53 -3.15
C ILE A 204 -8.02 17.90 -2.49
N VAL A 205 -8.83 17.99 -1.47
CA VAL A 205 -8.99 19.18 -0.62
C VAL A 205 -8.17 18.98 0.64
N TRP A 206 -7.15 19.80 0.83
CA TRP A 206 -6.24 19.74 1.98
C TRP A 206 -6.55 20.84 2.99
N ARG A 207 -6.48 20.53 4.26
CA ARG A 207 -6.54 21.51 5.33
C ARG A 207 -5.14 22.04 5.66
N LYS A 208 -5.00 23.37 5.75
CA LYS A 208 -3.79 24.00 6.28
C LYS A 208 -3.74 23.81 7.80
N ALA A 209 -2.64 23.23 8.30
CA ALA A 209 -2.46 22.97 9.73
C ALA A 209 -2.68 24.21 10.61
N GLY A 210 -3.34 24.02 11.74
CA GLY A 210 -3.63 25.10 12.71
C GLY A 210 -4.72 26.07 12.27
N THR A 211 -5.33 25.92 11.09
CA THR A 211 -6.37 26.81 10.56
C THR A 211 -7.61 26.03 10.11
N ARG A 212 -8.64 26.75 9.62
CA ARG A 212 -9.79 26.17 8.89
C ARG A 212 -9.66 26.34 7.38
N ASP A 213 -8.54 26.89 6.90
CA ASP A 213 -8.32 27.16 5.48
C ASP A 213 -8.12 25.86 4.71
N LEU A 214 -8.69 25.82 3.52
CA LEU A 214 -8.63 24.67 2.62
C LEU A 214 -7.95 25.07 1.31
N THR A 215 -7.09 24.19 0.82
CA THR A 215 -6.52 24.28 -0.54
C THR A 215 -7.04 23.13 -1.38
N ARG A 216 -7.23 23.35 -2.68
CA ARG A 216 -7.70 22.33 -3.62
C ARG A 216 -6.64 22.03 -4.65
N LYS A 217 -6.32 20.75 -4.80
CA LYS A 217 -5.41 20.26 -5.84
C LYS A 217 -6.23 19.41 -6.82
N PRO A 218 -6.59 19.97 -8.00
CA PRO A 218 -7.30 19.19 -9.01
C PRO A 218 -6.36 18.26 -9.76
N PHE A 219 -6.90 17.12 -10.22
CA PHE A 219 -6.25 16.17 -11.12
C PHE A 219 -7.04 16.09 -12.41
N PHE A 220 -6.34 16.27 -13.53
CA PHE A 220 -6.92 16.32 -14.85
C PHE A 220 -6.50 15.14 -15.69
N SER A 221 -7.32 14.80 -16.70
CA SER A 221 -6.92 13.84 -17.72
C SER A 221 -5.70 14.34 -18.48
N GLU A 222 -4.81 13.40 -18.78
CA GLU A 222 -3.56 13.62 -19.51
C GLU A 222 -3.60 12.91 -20.89
N ARG A 223 -2.69 13.27 -21.77
CA ARG A 223 -2.49 12.51 -23.01
C ARG A 223 -1.81 11.19 -22.69
N THR A 224 -2.33 10.11 -23.25
CA THR A 224 -1.80 8.75 -23.08
C THR A 224 -1.33 8.19 -24.43
N PRO A 225 -0.30 7.31 -24.46
CA PRO A 225 0.18 6.68 -25.69
C PRO A 225 -0.86 5.76 -26.34
N VAL A 226 -1.75 5.18 -25.53
CA VAL A 226 -2.82 4.28 -25.99
C VAL A 226 -4.13 4.73 -25.36
N SER A 227 -5.19 4.78 -26.16
CA SER A 227 -6.54 5.11 -25.70
C SER A 227 -7.46 3.89 -25.84
N PHE A 228 -8.30 3.70 -24.85
CA PHE A 228 -9.40 2.71 -24.79
C PHE A 228 -10.76 3.41 -24.71
N ALA A 229 -10.80 4.71 -25.00
CA ALA A 229 -12.03 5.49 -24.97
C ALA A 229 -13.09 4.89 -25.90
N GLY A 230 -14.31 4.79 -25.40
CA GLY A 230 -15.45 4.23 -26.13
C GLY A 230 -15.55 2.70 -26.13
N LEU A 231 -14.58 1.99 -25.58
CA LEU A 231 -14.69 0.55 -25.37
C LEU A 231 -15.53 0.24 -24.12
N PRO A 232 -16.18 -0.94 -24.07
CA PRO A 232 -16.73 -1.44 -22.81
C PRO A 232 -15.63 -1.63 -21.76
N VAL A 233 -15.83 -0.99 -20.58
CA VAL A 233 -14.91 -1.11 -19.43
C VAL A 233 -15.69 -1.68 -18.25
N TYR A 234 -15.14 -2.73 -17.64
CA TYR A 234 -15.63 -3.28 -16.39
C TYR A 234 -14.57 -3.14 -15.31
N VAL A 235 -14.94 -2.61 -14.15
CA VAL A 235 -14.05 -2.51 -12.98
C VAL A 235 -14.54 -3.49 -11.94
N LEU A 236 -13.69 -4.44 -11.56
CA LEU A 236 -13.98 -5.42 -10.52
C LEU A 236 -13.58 -4.82 -9.17
N ILE A 237 -14.54 -4.73 -8.25
CA ILE A 237 -14.36 -4.15 -6.92
C ILE A 237 -14.80 -5.13 -5.82
N GLY A 238 -14.30 -4.94 -4.60
CA GLY A 238 -14.64 -5.76 -3.43
C GLY A 238 -14.37 -5.03 -2.12
N GLY A 239 -14.66 -5.66 -0.99
CA GLY A 239 -14.49 -5.08 0.34
C GLY A 239 -13.04 -4.67 0.68
N HIS A 240 -12.05 -5.21 -0.04
CA HIS A 240 -10.63 -4.86 0.09
C HIS A 240 -10.17 -3.74 -0.85
N THR A 241 -11.00 -3.34 -1.83
CA THR A 241 -10.74 -2.15 -2.63
C THR A 241 -10.80 -0.93 -1.73
N PHE A 242 -9.69 -0.15 -1.63
CA PHE A 242 -9.59 0.93 -0.64
C PHE A 242 -8.88 2.16 -1.20
N SER A 243 -9.21 3.37 -0.66
CA SER A 243 -8.49 4.62 -0.94
C SER A 243 -8.41 4.94 -2.44
N GLY A 244 -7.20 5.04 -3.05
CA GLY A 244 -7.03 5.27 -4.49
C GLY A 244 -7.68 4.21 -5.38
N GLY A 245 -7.89 2.97 -4.90
CA GLY A 245 -8.67 1.94 -5.61
C GLY A 245 -10.14 2.31 -5.70
N GLU A 246 -10.68 2.88 -4.62
CA GLU A 246 -12.04 3.42 -4.58
C GLU A 246 -12.17 4.71 -5.40
N GLU A 247 -11.12 5.55 -5.40
CA GLU A 247 -11.04 6.74 -6.24
C GLU A 247 -11.21 6.37 -7.71
N LEU A 248 -10.45 5.37 -8.19
CA LEU A 248 -10.60 4.87 -9.55
C LEU A 248 -12.04 4.42 -9.84
N ALA A 249 -12.61 3.59 -8.96
CA ALA A 249 -13.96 3.08 -9.13
C ALA A 249 -14.99 4.21 -9.17
N TYR A 250 -14.89 5.16 -8.24
CA TYR A 250 -15.79 6.31 -8.16
C TYR A 250 -15.68 7.22 -9.37
N ASP A 251 -14.46 7.47 -9.84
CA ASP A 251 -14.21 8.30 -11.03
C ASP A 251 -14.75 7.64 -12.30
N ILE A 252 -14.48 6.35 -12.52
CA ILE A 252 -15.03 5.60 -13.67
C ILE A 252 -16.56 5.61 -13.66
N GLN A 253 -17.18 5.43 -12.49
CA GLN A 253 -18.65 5.42 -12.36
C GLN A 253 -19.25 6.81 -12.59
N THR A 254 -18.76 7.84 -11.90
CA THR A 254 -19.32 9.19 -11.95
C THR A 254 -19.11 9.87 -13.30
N LEU A 255 -17.97 9.59 -13.95
CA LEU A 255 -17.69 10.06 -15.32
C LEU A 255 -18.34 9.19 -16.41
N LYS A 256 -19.05 8.11 -16.03
CA LYS A 256 -19.71 7.17 -16.94
C LYS A 256 -18.76 6.53 -17.97
N LEU A 257 -17.58 6.18 -17.53
CA LEU A 257 -16.53 5.58 -18.36
C LEU A 257 -16.55 4.04 -18.35
N GLY A 258 -17.29 3.43 -17.41
CA GLY A 258 -17.36 1.97 -17.28
C GLY A 258 -18.43 1.53 -16.29
N THR A 259 -18.48 0.23 -16.03
CA THR A 259 -19.46 -0.45 -15.16
C THR A 259 -18.71 -1.14 -14.02
N LEU A 260 -19.11 -0.90 -12.78
CA LEU A 260 -18.54 -1.54 -11.59
C LEU A 260 -19.24 -2.87 -11.31
N VAL A 261 -18.46 -3.92 -11.02
CA VAL A 261 -18.96 -5.27 -10.74
C VAL A 261 -18.30 -5.81 -9.47
N GLY A 262 -19.09 -6.34 -8.54
CA GLY A 262 -18.58 -6.95 -7.32
C GLY A 262 -19.32 -6.52 -6.07
N GLU A 263 -18.56 -6.21 -5.00
CA GLU A 263 -19.09 -5.79 -3.71
C GLU A 263 -18.75 -4.34 -3.40
N THR A 264 -19.46 -3.77 -2.41
CA THR A 264 -19.17 -2.43 -1.88
C THR A 264 -17.73 -2.36 -1.36
N THR A 265 -17.05 -1.28 -1.68
CA THR A 265 -15.65 -1.05 -1.28
C THR A 265 -15.49 -0.63 0.17
N GLY A 266 -14.24 -0.46 0.62
CA GLY A 266 -13.89 -0.25 2.02
C GLY A 266 -14.36 1.04 2.68
N GLY A 267 -14.56 2.14 1.93
CA GLY A 267 -15.07 3.41 2.44
C GLY A 267 -14.00 4.33 3.06
N GLY A 268 -12.88 4.56 2.37
CA GLY A 268 -11.84 5.50 2.78
C GLY A 268 -11.54 6.54 1.70
N ALA A 269 -11.91 7.80 1.93
CA ALA A 269 -11.72 8.91 1.00
C ALA A 269 -10.87 10.06 1.56
N ASN A 270 -10.28 9.88 2.74
CA ASN A 270 -9.53 10.93 3.42
C ASN A 270 -8.03 10.66 3.42
N PRO A 271 -7.27 11.13 2.41
CA PRO A 271 -5.81 11.00 2.40
C PRO A 271 -5.17 11.80 3.53
N GLY A 272 -3.99 11.36 3.96
CA GLY A 272 -3.29 11.98 5.07
C GLY A 272 -1.79 11.74 5.02
N GLN A 273 -1.16 12.01 6.16
CA GLN A 273 0.28 11.83 6.37
C GLN A 273 0.56 11.25 7.75
N SER A 274 1.74 10.67 7.91
CA SER A 274 2.24 10.18 9.19
C SER A 274 3.00 11.29 9.91
N PHE A 275 2.67 11.51 11.18
CA PHE A 275 3.32 12.51 12.05
C PHE A 275 3.92 11.82 13.28
N PRO A 276 5.12 12.23 13.73
CA PRO A 276 5.67 11.76 14.99
C PRO A 276 4.87 12.34 16.16
N ILE A 277 4.50 11.46 17.08
CA ILE A 277 3.79 11.83 18.30
C ILE A 277 4.57 11.51 19.58
N GLY A 278 5.89 11.37 19.43
CA GLY A 278 6.85 11.14 20.50
C GLY A 278 7.07 9.67 20.84
N HIS A 279 8.13 9.39 21.57
CA HIS A 279 8.51 8.07 22.09
C HIS A 279 8.57 6.95 21.03
N GLY A 280 8.98 7.28 19.77
CA GLY A 280 9.02 6.33 18.67
C GLY A 280 7.63 5.91 18.17
N VAL A 281 6.60 6.75 18.40
CA VAL A 281 5.24 6.51 17.94
C VAL A 281 4.89 7.51 16.84
N MET A 282 4.20 7.00 15.83
CA MET A 282 3.67 7.74 14.69
C MET A 282 2.15 7.67 14.67
N ALA A 283 1.52 8.70 14.14
CA ALA A 283 0.10 8.68 13.82
C ALA A 283 -0.11 9.05 12.35
N PHE A 284 -0.82 8.22 11.60
CA PHE A 284 -1.34 8.61 10.30
C PHE A 284 -2.64 9.42 10.53
N ILE A 285 -2.62 10.67 10.14
CA ILE A 285 -3.74 11.61 10.34
C ILE A 285 -4.27 12.03 8.97
N PRO A 286 -5.56 11.79 8.69
CA PRO A 286 -6.23 12.33 7.52
C PRO A 286 -6.23 13.87 7.52
N THR A 287 -5.50 14.46 6.59
CA THR A 287 -5.33 15.92 6.46
C THR A 287 -6.00 16.47 5.21
N GLY A 288 -6.53 15.59 4.38
CA GLY A 288 -7.26 15.90 3.17
C GLY A 288 -8.49 15.02 2.99
N ARG A 289 -9.29 15.35 1.97
CA ARG A 289 -10.39 14.53 1.50
C ARG A 289 -10.45 14.55 -0.02
N ALA A 290 -10.84 13.45 -0.62
CA ALA A 290 -11.21 13.42 -2.04
C ALA A 290 -12.52 14.19 -2.25
N GLU A 291 -12.68 14.80 -3.42
CA GLU A 291 -13.91 15.49 -3.82
C GLU A 291 -14.09 15.36 -5.34
N SER A 292 -15.12 14.64 -5.75
CA SER A 292 -15.44 14.50 -7.17
C SER A 292 -15.97 15.82 -7.73
N PRO A 293 -15.48 16.29 -8.87
CA PRO A 293 -16.02 17.49 -9.52
C PRO A 293 -17.44 17.30 -10.06
N VAL A 294 -17.89 16.05 -10.22
CA VAL A 294 -19.23 15.71 -10.73
C VAL A 294 -20.28 15.73 -9.63
N THR A 295 -19.97 15.12 -8.46
CA THR A 295 -20.95 14.96 -7.38
C THR A 295 -20.75 15.96 -6.24
N GLY A 296 -19.60 16.64 -6.17
CA GLY A 296 -19.21 17.48 -5.02
C GLY A 296 -19.00 16.68 -3.73
N SER A 297 -18.93 15.35 -3.80
CA SER A 297 -18.88 14.42 -2.68
C SER A 297 -17.79 13.35 -2.89
N ASN A 298 -17.75 12.36 -2.00
CA ASN A 298 -16.85 11.22 -2.05
C ASN A 298 -17.51 9.96 -1.43
N TRP A 299 -16.73 8.91 -1.23
CA TRP A 299 -17.14 7.59 -0.74
C TRP A 299 -16.81 7.35 0.75
N GLU A 300 -16.35 8.35 1.51
CA GLU A 300 -15.97 8.18 2.93
C GLU A 300 -17.07 7.54 3.74
N GLY A 301 -16.71 6.51 4.51
CA GLY A 301 -17.58 5.78 5.43
C GLY A 301 -18.65 4.88 4.76
N ARG A 302 -18.89 5.04 3.45
CA ARG A 302 -19.96 4.30 2.72
C ARG A 302 -19.42 3.29 1.71
N GLY A 303 -18.22 3.53 1.19
CA GLY A 303 -17.67 2.82 0.04
C GLY A 303 -18.35 3.19 -1.29
N VAL A 304 -17.77 2.69 -2.37
CA VAL A 304 -18.32 2.79 -3.72
C VAL A 304 -19.21 1.58 -3.97
N GLN A 305 -20.46 1.82 -4.34
CA GLN A 305 -21.43 0.77 -4.63
C GLN A 305 -21.22 0.24 -6.05
N PRO A 306 -21.22 -1.09 -6.28
CA PRO A 306 -21.16 -1.64 -7.63
C PRO A 306 -22.46 -1.37 -8.41
N ASP A 307 -22.34 -1.23 -9.74
CA ASP A 307 -23.50 -1.19 -10.64
C ASP A 307 -24.14 -2.59 -10.80
N ILE A 308 -23.30 -3.63 -10.69
CA ILE A 308 -23.72 -5.04 -10.71
C ILE A 308 -23.19 -5.69 -9.42
N ALA A 309 -24.10 -5.84 -8.44
CA ALA A 309 -23.76 -6.44 -7.15
C ALA A 309 -23.71 -7.96 -7.26
N VAL A 310 -22.53 -8.53 -7.00
CA VAL A 310 -22.26 -9.97 -6.92
C VAL A 310 -21.12 -10.18 -5.89
N PRO A 311 -20.96 -11.37 -5.32
CA PRO A 311 -19.75 -11.68 -4.55
C PRO A 311 -18.49 -11.35 -5.34
N ASP A 312 -17.45 -10.83 -4.68
CA ASP A 312 -16.22 -10.40 -5.35
C ASP A 312 -15.55 -11.54 -6.15
N ALA A 313 -15.65 -12.78 -5.64
CA ALA A 313 -15.18 -13.99 -6.33
C ALA A 313 -15.89 -14.21 -7.69
N ASP A 314 -17.12 -13.76 -7.85
CA ASP A 314 -17.92 -13.93 -9.06
C ASP A 314 -17.80 -12.74 -10.04
N ALA A 315 -17.14 -11.65 -9.63
CA ALA A 315 -17.07 -10.41 -10.39
C ALA A 315 -16.44 -10.60 -11.78
N LEU A 316 -15.31 -11.31 -11.87
CA LEU A 316 -14.65 -11.58 -13.15
C LEU A 316 -15.52 -12.43 -14.08
N ALA A 317 -16.10 -13.50 -13.57
CA ALA A 317 -16.98 -14.36 -14.35
C ALA A 317 -18.22 -13.60 -14.85
N THR A 318 -18.73 -12.67 -14.05
CA THR A 318 -19.87 -11.82 -14.41
C THR A 318 -19.50 -10.83 -15.51
N ALA A 319 -18.35 -10.15 -15.40
CA ALA A 319 -17.86 -9.25 -16.44
C ALA A 319 -17.63 -9.99 -17.77
N LEU A 320 -17.05 -11.18 -17.73
CA LEU A 320 -16.84 -12.03 -18.93
C LEU A 320 -18.18 -12.40 -19.59
N ARG A 321 -19.16 -12.85 -18.82
CA ARG A 321 -20.50 -13.14 -19.36
C ARG A 321 -21.15 -11.93 -20.01
N ARG A 322 -21.02 -10.73 -19.40
CA ARG A 322 -21.51 -9.46 -19.99
C ARG A 322 -20.83 -9.11 -21.30
N LEU A 323 -19.59 -9.54 -21.49
CA LEU A 323 -18.83 -9.38 -22.72
C LEU A 323 -19.05 -10.52 -23.73
N GLY A 324 -20.01 -11.43 -23.47
CA GLY A 324 -20.32 -12.58 -24.33
C GLY A 324 -19.28 -13.68 -24.30
N GLN A 325 -18.51 -13.79 -23.21
CA GLN A 325 -17.48 -14.81 -23.04
C GLN A 325 -17.84 -15.82 -21.96
N SER A 326 -17.33 -17.05 -22.12
CA SER A 326 -17.37 -18.04 -21.04
C SER A 326 -16.46 -17.59 -19.89
N PRO A 327 -16.85 -17.83 -18.61
CA PRO A 327 -15.95 -17.63 -17.46
C PRO A 327 -14.60 -18.36 -17.61
N ALA A 328 -14.56 -19.49 -18.29
CA ALA A 328 -13.31 -20.21 -18.61
C ALA A 328 -12.33 -19.38 -19.46
N ALA A 329 -12.77 -18.31 -20.13
CA ALA A 329 -11.89 -17.43 -20.89
C ALA A 329 -10.78 -16.79 -20.04
N ALA A 330 -10.98 -16.66 -18.72
CA ALA A 330 -9.97 -16.16 -17.79
C ALA A 330 -8.83 -17.17 -17.54
N THR A 331 -9.10 -18.46 -17.72
CA THR A 331 -8.15 -19.56 -17.45
C THR A 331 -7.57 -20.18 -18.73
N ILE A 332 -8.26 -20.02 -19.87
CA ILE A 332 -7.81 -20.56 -21.15
C ILE A 332 -6.72 -19.64 -21.72
N SER A 333 -5.47 -20.00 -21.46
CA SER A 333 -4.24 -19.42 -22.03
C SER A 333 -4.25 -17.89 -22.09
N PRO A 334 -4.31 -17.18 -20.93
CA PRO A 334 -4.09 -15.74 -20.95
C PRO A 334 -2.68 -15.48 -21.50
N VAL A 335 -2.58 -14.59 -22.48
CA VAL A 335 -1.28 -14.14 -22.99
C VAL A 335 -0.85 -12.96 -22.14
N SER A 336 0.12 -13.19 -21.25
CA SER A 336 0.71 -12.08 -20.48
C SER A 336 1.45 -11.14 -21.41
N VAL A 337 1.12 -9.86 -21.32
CA VAL A 337 1.73 -8.79 -22.13
C VAL A 337 2.55 -7.83 -21.28
N PHE A 338 2.67 -8.10 -19.99
CA PHE A 338 3.42 -7.29 -19.03
C PHE A 338 4.56 -8.10 -18.41
N THR A 339 5.75 -7.53 -18.47
CA THR A 339 6.95 -8.08 -17.84
C THR A 339 7.61 -6.97 -17.02
N GLN A 340 7.99 -7.31 -15.80
CA GLN A 340 8.82 -6.43 -14.97
C GLN A 340 10.11 -6.07 -15.70
N ARG A 341 10.61 -4.85 -15.48
CA ARG A 341 11.95 -4.48 -15.96
C ARG A 341 13.02 -5.32 -15.29
N ALA A 342 14.02 -5.70 -16.07
CA ALA A 342 15.16 -6.51 -15.62
C ALA A 342 16.35 -5.66 -15.16
N VAL A 343 16.23 -4.33 -15.20
CA VAL A 343 17.31 -3.39 -14.84
C VAL A 343 16.75 -2.31 -13.89
N PRO A 344 17.57 -1.76 -12.98
CA PRO A 344 17.15 -0.69 -12.11
C PRO A 344 16.82 0.59 -12.88
N LEU A 345 16.07 1.49 -12.26
CA LEU A 345 15.92 2.87 -12.76
C LEU A 345 17.29 3.55 -12.79
N ARG A 346 17.44 4.44 -13.78
CA ARG A 346 18.69 5.18 -13.94
C ARG A 346 19.02 5.95 -12.66
N GLY A 347 20.18 5.68 -12.09
CA GLY A 347 20.68 6.35 -10.89
C GLY A 347 20.39 5.65 -9.56
N SER A 348 19.48 4.67 -9.51
CA SER A 348 19.11 3.99 -8.25
C SER A 348 20.32 3.34 -7.57
N GLU A 349 21.11 2.55 -8.29
CA GLU A 349 22.30 1.93 -7.72
C GLU A 349 23.36 2.97 -7.33
N ALA A 350 23.56 4.00 -8.15
CA ALA A 350 24.52 5.07 -7.85
C ALA A 350 24.11 5.84 -6.59
N MET A 351 22.81 6.12 -6.39
CA MET A 351 22.32 6.76 -5.17
C MET A 351 22.51 5.84 -3.96
N LEU A 352 22.20 4.54 -4.07
CA LEU A 352 22.42 3.59 -3.00
C LEU A 352 23.89 3.54 -2.58
N ARG A 353 24.82 3.52 -3.54
CA ARG A 353 26.28 3.59 -3.28
C ARG A 353 26.67 4.91 -2.58
N ARG A 354 26.07 6.05 -2.96
CA ARG A 354 26.31 7.34 -2.29
C ARG A 354 25.84 7.34 -0.85
N LEU A 355 24.65 6.79 -0.58
CA LEU A 355 24.13 6.67 0.78
C LEU A 355 25.02 5.79 1.66
N LEU A 356 25.48 4.66 1.11
CA LEU A 356 26.42 3.76 1.81
C LEU A 356 27.77 4.42 2.05
N ALA A 357 28.33 5.14 1.09
CA ALA A 357 29.61 5.85 1.24
C ALA A 357 29.51 6.99 2.28
N GLY A 358 28.38 7.70 2.32
CA GLY A 358 28.15 8.80 3.27
C GLY A 358 27.72 8.37 4.67
N ARG A 359 27.47 7.08 4.93
CA ARG A 359 26.87 6.58 6.18
C ARG A 359 27.66 6.87 7.45
N ALA A 360 29.01 6.98 7.34
CA ALA A 360 29.87 7.25 8.49
C ALA A 360 29.88 8.74 8.90
N ALA A 361 29.31 9.62 8.10
CA ALA A 361 29.21 11.03 8.45
C ALA A 361 28.29 11.21 9.68
N PRO A 362 28.55 12.18 10.57
CA PRO A 362 27.70 12.43 11.73
C PRO A 362 26.28 12.87 11.34
N GLU A 363 26.13 13.55 10.20
CA GLU A 363 24.87 14.04 9.65
C GLU A 363 24.65 13.55 8.21
N PRO A 364 23.41 13.31 7.80
CA PRO A 364 23.10 12.92 6.44
C PRO A 364 23.30 14.07 5.44
N ASP A 365 23.71 13.75 4.22
CA ASP A 365 23.78 14.72 3.12
C ASP A 365 22.38 15.03 2.58
N TYR A 366 21.70 16.01 3.16
CA TYR A 366 20.36 16.45 2.76
C TYR A 366 20.28 16.99 1.32
N THR A 367 21.40 17.23 0.64
CA THR A 367 21.37 17.61 -0.78
C THR A 367 20.94 16.48 -1.70
N LEU A 368 20.93 15.25 -1.20
CA LEU A 368 20.45 14.07 -1.91
C LEU A 368 18.91 14.00 -1.99
N LEU A 369 18.21 14.65 -1.04
CA LEU A 369 16.75 14.65 -0.98
C LEU A 369 16.12 15.43 -2.13
N ALA A 370 14.94 15.00 -2.53
CA ALA A 370 14.05 15.77 -3.39
C ALA A 370 13.60 17.08 -2.68
N ALA A 371 13.52 18.18 -3.45
CA ALA A 371 13.28 19.52 -2.89
C ALA A 371 11.94 19.67 -2.16
N ASP A 372 10.93 18.90 -2.57
CA ASP A 372 9.57 18.92 -2.06
C ASP A 372 9.32 17.92 -0.89
N THR A 373 10.38 17.30 -0.38
CA THR A 373 10.27 16.24 0.63
C THR A 373 9.72 16.75 1.98
N GLY A 374 9.90 18.03 2.30
CA GLY A 374 9.43 18.64 3.56
C GLY A 374 10.08 18.06 4.82
N GLU A 375 9.63 18.53 6.00
CA GLU A 375 10.20 18.14 7.29
C GLU A 375 10.01 16.63 7.60
N PRO A 376 8.84 16.01 7.37
CA PRO A 376 8.67 14.57 7.60
C PRO A 376 9.64 13.71 6.79
N GLY A 377 9.91 14.09 5.54
CA GLY A 377 10.85 13.36 4.70
C GLY A 377 12.32 13.57 5.13
N ARG A 378 12.67 14.75 5.62
CA ARG A 378 14.01 14.98 6.20
C ARG A 378 14.22 14.11 7.44
N ALA A 379 13.23 14.01 8.33
CA ALA A 379 13.26 13.14 9.50
C ALA A 379 13.39 11.66 9.11
N ALA A 380 12.63 11.21 8.10
CA ALA A 380 12.73 9.85 7.55
C ALA A 380 14.11 9.57 6.93
N PHE A 381 14.69 10.55 6.27
CA PHE A 381 16.05 10.43 5.70
C PHE A 381 17.12 10.33 6.79
N ALA A 382 17.01 11.13 7.86
CA ALA A 382 17.90 11.02 9.01
C ALA A 382 17.77 9.66 9.70
N ALA A 383 16.55 9.11 9.82
CA ALA A 383 16.34 7.77 10.33
C ALA A 383 16.96 6.69 9.42
N THR A 384 16.87 6.85 8.10
CA THR A 384 17.52 5.98 7.12
C THR A 384 19.04 6.02 7.29
N HIS A 385 19.62 7.20 7.40
CA HIS A 385 21.06 7.39 7.62
C HIS A 385 21.52 6.63 8.87
N ARG A 386 20.83 6.81 10.01
CA ARG A 386 21.15 6.09 11.26
C ARG A 386 21.08 4.56 11.08
N ARG A 387 20.13 4.03 10.30
CA ARG A 387 20.04 2.59 10.02
C ARG A 387 21.19 2.06 9.16
N LEU A 388 21.74 2.90 8.29
CA LEU A 388 22.88 2.53 7.45
C LEU A 388 24.22 2.65 8.18
N GLN A 389 24.35 3.50 9.22
CA GLN A 389 25.60 3.73 9.96
C GLN A 389 26.31 2.45 10.44
N PRO A 390 25.64 1.44 11.03
CA PRO A 390 26.31 0.24 11.51
C PRO A 390 26.80 -0.71 10.41
N LEU A 391 26.41 -0.47 9.15
CA LEU A 391 26.77 -1.34 8.04
C LEU A 391 28.21 -1.07 7.59
N GLY A 392 28.95 -2.13 7.30
CA GLY A 392 30.22 -2.06 6.59
C GLY A 392 30.05 -1.79 5.09
N ASP A 393 31.13 -1.90 4.33
CA ASP A 393 31.07 -1.88 2.87
C ASP A 393 30.62 -3.25 2.36
N PRO A 394 29.60 -3.32 1.52
CA PRO A 394 29.20 -4.58 0.92
C PRO A 394 30.24 -5.04 -0.11
N GLN A 395 30.48 -6.34 -0.17
CA GLN A 395 31.33 -6.96 -1.20
C GLN A 395 30.72 -6.84 -2.59
N ALA A 396 29.38 -6.89 -2.67
CA ALA A 396 28.63 -6.73 -3.92
C ALA A 396 27.26 -6.11 -3.67
N ILE A 397 26.75 -5.43 -4.72
CA ILE A 397 25.40 -4.87 -4.78
C ILE A 397 24.77 -5.44 -6.05
N HIS A 398 23.66 -6.15 -5.92
CA HIS A 398 22.95 -6.74 -7.05
C HIS A 398 21.51 -6.24 -7.11
N PHE A 399 21.10 -5.72 -8.26
CA PHE A 399 19.70 -5.46 -8.53
C PHE A 399 18.93 -6.77 -8.58
N ARG A 400 17.77 -6.84 -7.92
CA ARG A 400 16.89 -8.01 -7.93
C ARG A 400 15.72 -7.82 -8.90
N ARG A 401 14.95 -6.78 -8.66
CA ARG A 401 13.71 -6.46 -9.38
C ARG A 401 13.17 -5.10 -8.94
N PRO A 402 12.24 -4.49 -9.66
CA PRO A 402 11.36 -3.49 -9.07
C PRO A 402 10.44 -4.17 -8.05
N ASP A 403 10.10 -3.49 -6.97
CA ASP A 403 9.05 -3.96 -6.07
C ASP A 403 7.65 -3.57 -6.58
N GLY A 404 6.62 -4.04 -5.88
CA GLY A 404 5.23 -3.71 -6.21
C GLY A 404 4.89 -2.21 -6.09
N PHE A 405 5.73 -1.38 -5.46
CA PHE A 405 5.51 0.06 -5.30
C PHE A 405 6.40 0.94 -6.17
N GLY A 406 7.27 0.34 -6.98
CA GLY A 406 8.16 1.07 -7.87
C GLY A 406 9.53 1.37 -7.28
N PHE A 407 9.85 0.85 -6.10
CA PHE A 407 11.20 0.85 -5.56
C PHE A 407 12.06 -0.15 -6.31
N ASP A 408 13.35 0.15 -6.42
CA ASP A 408 14.35 -0.80 -6.90
C ASP A 408 14.90 -1.61 -5.74
N GLU A 409 14.64 -2.93 -5.74
CA GLU A 409 15.19 -3.87 -4.78
C GLU A 409 16.62 -4.26 -5.13
N PHE A 410 17.51 -4.15 -4.14
CA PHE A 410 18.91 -4.60 -4.22
C PHE A 410 19.25 -5.54 -3.08
N THR A 411 20.13 -6.49 -3.35
CA THR A 411 20.83 -7.23 -2.30
C THR A 411 22.21 -6.60 -2.07
N LEU A 412 22.54 -6.38 -0.79
CA LEU A 412 23.84 -6.01 -0.30
C LEU A 412 24.51 -7.26 0.27
N VAL A 413 25.59 -7.72 -0.36
CA VAL A 413 26.32 -8.95 0.04
C VAL A 413 27.47 -8.58 0.96
N TYR A 414 27.49 -9.14 2.17
CA TYR A 414 28.57 -9.05 3.15
C TYR A 414 29.17 -10.43 3.40
N PRO A 415 30.35 -10.54 4.04
CA PRO A 415 30.98 -11.84 4.31
C PRO A 415 30.11 -12.80 5.12
N ASP A 416 29.28 -12.27 6.01
CA ASP A 416 28.53 -13.01 7.01
C ASP A 416 27.00 -12.90 6.85
N GLN A 417 26.53 -12.06 5.92
CA GLN A 417 25.10 -11.84 5.70
C GLN A 417 24.79 -11.24 4.34
N THR A 418 23.55 -11.41 3.91
CA THR A 418 22.97 -10.68 2.77
C THR A 418 21.79 -9.85 3.26
N LEU A 419 21.78 -8.58 2.91
CA LEU A 419 20.69 -7.66 3.26
C LEU A 419 19.89 -7.27 2.03
N LEU A 420 18.60 -7.10 2.20
CA LEU A 420 17.67 -6.56 1.20
C LEU A 420 17.44 -5.08 1.48
N VAL A 421 17.57 -4.25 0.47
CA VAL A 421 17.19 -2.85 0.51
C VAL A 421 16.37 -2.51 -0.73
N ALA A 422 15.40 -1.62 -0.59
CA ALA A 422 14.67 -1.08 -1.73
C ALA A 422 14.74 0.44 -1.71
N ILE A 423 15.08 1.07 -2.85
CA ILE A 423 15.30 2.51 -2.98
C ILE A 423 14.37 3.12 -4.01
N GLU A 424 13.84 4.30 -3.71
CA GLU A 424 13.04 5.10 -4.62
C GLU A 424 13.73 6.44 -4.91
N LEU A 425 13.72 6.83 -6.18
CA LEU A 425 14.19 8.12 -6.66
C LEU A 425 13.05 8.87 -7.36
N ASP A 426 13.12 10.20 -7.38
CA ASP A 426 12.29 11.01 -8.25
C ASP A 426 12.88 11.08 -9.69
N PRO A 427 12.16 11.67 -10.66
CA PRO A 427 12.65 11.80 -12.04
C PRO A 427 13.95 12.59 -12.20
N SER A 428 14.30 13.43 -11.23
CA SER A 428 15.59 14.16 -11.22
C SER A 428 16.74 13.34 -10.62
N GLY A 429 16.48 12.12 -10.19
CA GLY A 429 17.45 11.23 -9.55
C GLY A 429 17.69 11.54 -8.07
N LYS A 430 16.82 12.32 -7.43
CA LYS A 430 16.89 12.61 -6.00
C LYS A 430 16.22 11.52 -5.18
N PHE A 431 16.74 11.29 -4.00
CA PHE A 431 16.25 10.29 -3.05
C PHE A 431 14.85 10.64 -2.52
N ARG A 432 13.97 9.66 -2.50
CA ARG A 432 12.61 9.72 -1.96
C ARG A 432 12.41 8.79 -0.77
N GLY A 433 12.96 7.60 -0.81
CA GLY A 433 12.76 6.62 0.24
C GLY A 433 13.72 5.43 0.16
N LEU A 434 13.88 4.76 1.31
CA LEU A 434 14.58 3.49 1.43
C LEU A 434 13.83 2.60 2.42
N ILE A 435 13.57 1.38 2.01
CA ILE A 435 13.03 0.29 2.82
C ILE A 435 14.17 -0.66 3.16
N GLY A 436 14.17 -1.22 4.35
CA GLY A 436 15.26 -2.05 4.84
C GLY A 436 16.37 -1.22 5.54
N PRO A 437 17.58 -1.76 5.75
CA PRO A 437 18.01 -3.09 5.33
C PRO A 437 17.38 -4.22 6.18
N ASP A 438 16.94 -5.28 5.51
CA ASP A 438 16.38 -6.46 6.13
C ASP A 438 17.23 -7.69 5.80
N LYS A 439 17.43 -8.61 6.75
CA LYS A 439 18.15 -9.85 6.47
C LYS A 439 17.37 -10.71 5.49
N VAL A 440 18.05 -11.18 4.46
CA VAL A 440 17.50 -12.21 3.58
C VAL A 440 17.68 -13.54 4.32
N SER A 441 16.55 -14.20 4.62
CA SER A 441 16.63 -15.59 5.11
C SER A 441 17.24 -16.47 4.02
N PRO A 442 18.15 -17.38 4.40
CA PRO A 442 18.81 -18.29 3.45
C PRO A 442 17.83 -19.20 2.72
#